data_3ca60c96bedfe08abbb081fd8d6133e4
#
_entry.id   3ca60c96bedfe08abbb081fd8d6133e4
#
_cell.length_a   1.000
_cell.length_b   1.000
_cell.length_c   1.000
_cell.angle_alpha   90.00
_cell.angle_beta   90.00
_cell.angle_gamma   90.00
#
_symmetry.space_group_name_H-M   'P 1'
#
loop_
_entity.id
_entity.type
_entity.pdbx_description
1 polymer ?
#
loop_
_entity_poly.entity_id
_entity_poly.type
_entity_poly.pdbx_seq_one_letter_code
_entity_poly.pdbx_strand_id
1 'polypeptide(L)'
;MSSNWLFDLRGPLSKAQTRWLMVAGIIFFILVWMLLSSGEQPIIDKSKLPHPQRVLKAFGDLYHDNELFKNIFRSIGLNLGGYIKAILYGLFIGFAIGLVPMLRGMFQKLVDAVRFLPLTAVTGLFILWFGIYAEAKINFLAFGIFIYLLPVVIQRIDEVDDVYLKTVQTLGASYWQTIKTVYWPSVVSRLSDDIRILTAISWTYIIVAETSADQGGVGSLIYAAQRLNRVDKIFALLVIIMGIGVIQDRVFTYLDRKFFPFKYQLKDNYNPGIQLKSVSLIDIVVDFIINIMTWILLGIYVLLLINEFFPFMGGVKPLEYMFGDTLWTVHTAFGIILLYQIIQLYNKYFRSKT
;
A
#
# COMPACT_ATOMS: atom_id res chain seq x y z
N MET A 1 9.35 45.96 8.87
CA MET A 1 8.38 45.04 9.52
C MET A 1 8.97 43.66 9.43
N SER A 2 9.38 43.08 10.55
CA SER A 2 9.83 41.70 10.59
C SER A 2 8.60 40.82 10.31
N SER A 3 8.48 40.27 9.10
CA SER A 3 7.43 39.33 8.79
C SER A 3 7.60 38.12 9.71
N ASN A 4 6.57 37.84 10.49
CA ASN A 4 6.57 36.72 11.42
C ASN A 4 6.43 35.48 10.56
N TRP A 5 7.54 34.82 10.25
CA TRP A 5 7.65 33.65 9.35
C TRP A 5 6.59 32.56 9.65
N LEU A 6 6.07 32.53 10.90
CA LEU A 6 5.01 31.62 11.32
C LEU A 6 3.66 31.87 10.63
N PHE A 7 3.39 33.08 10.22
CA PHE A 7 2.10 33.50 9.65
C PHE A 7 2.20 34.01 8.21
N ASP A 8 3.36 33.83 7.59
CA ASP A 8 3.57 34.21 6.20
C ASP A 8 2.81 33.23 5.28
N LEU A 9 1.86 33.75 4.49
CA LEU A 9 1.05 32.94 3.57
C LEU A 9 1.95 32.28 2.53
N ARG A 10 2.07 30.95 2.58
CA ARG A 10 2.95 30.14 1.72
C ARG A 10 4.43 30.50 1.85
N GLY A 11 4.84 31.10 2.95
CA GLY A 11 6.23 31.37 3.23
C GLY A 11 7.08 30.09 3.26
N PRO A 12 8.30 30.08 2.68
CA PRO A 12 9.15 28.91 2.70
C PRO A 12 9.67 28.64 4.12
N LEU A 13 9.44 27.42 4.62
CA LEU A 13 10.01 26.95 5.88
C LEU A 13 11.36 26.29 5.66
N SER A 14 12.32 26.57 6.53
CA SER A 14 13.57 25.82 6.57
C SER A 14 13.34 24.36 7.01
N LYS A 15 14.23 23.44 6.62
CA LYS A 15 14.16 22.03 7.02
C LYS A 15 14.15 21.83 8.54
N ALA A 16 14.83 22.71 9.29
CA ALA A 16 14.85 22.68 10.75
C ALA A 16 13.49 23.12 11.32
N GLN A 17 12.93 24.23 10.83
CA GLN A 17 11.62 24.72 11.22
C GLN A 17 10.52 23.69 10.95
N THR A 18 10.51 23.07 9.77
CA THR A 18 9.55 22.02 9.42
C THR A 18 9.63 20.84 10.40
N ARG A 19 10.85 20.39 10.76
CA ARG A 19 11.01 19.29 11.74
C ARG A 19 10.52 19.68 13.14
N TRP A 20 10.86 20.86 13.62
CA TRP A 20 10.40 21.34 14.93
C TRP A 20 8.89 21.52 14.98
N LEU A 21 8.29 22.08 13.94
CA LEU A 21 6.82 22.22 13.84
C LEU A 21 6.12 20.85 13.79
N MET A 22 6.69 19.86 13.08
CA MET A 22 6.17 18.50 13.06
C MET A 22 6.18 17.87 14.45
N VAL A 23 7.30 17.97 15.17
CA VAL A 23 7.42 17.46 16.55
C VAL A 23 6.45 18.19 17.49
N ALA A 24 6.39 19.52 17.39
CA ALA A 24 5.46 20.34 18.17
C ALA A 24 4.00 19.96 17.89
N GLY A 25 3.64 19.69 16.63
CA GLY A 25 2.30 19.23 16.26
C GLY A 25 1.94 17.87 16.88
N ILE A 26 2.87 16.92 16.89
CA ILE A 26 2.67 15.61 17.54
C ILE A 26 2.49 15.79 19.04
N ILE A 27 3.37 16.58 19.67
CA ILE A 27 3.29 16.85 21.12
C ILE A 27 1.97 17.55 21.46
N PHE A 28 1.57 18.55 20.67
CA PHE A 28 0.30 19.25 20.84
C PHE A 28 -0.89 18.29 20.76
N PHE A 29 -0.91 17.40 19.77
CA PHE A 29 -1.97 16.40 19.64
C PHE A 29 -2.04 15.46 20.85
N ILE A 30 -0.90 14.98 21.33
CA ILE A 30 -0.82 14.11 22.51
C ILE A 30 -1.27 14.86 23.78
N LEU A 31 -0.86 16.13 23.95
CA LEU A 31 -1.27 16.95 25.08
C LEU A 31 -2.77 17.22 25.10
N VAL A 32 -3.36 17.55 23.95
CA VAL A 32 -4.81 17.71 23.80
C VAL A 32 -5.53 16.39 24.13
N TRP A 33 -5.05 15.27 23.61
CA TRP A 33 -5.63 13.96 23.93
C TRP A 33 -5.55 13.65 25.42
N MET A 34 -4.39 13.88 26.06
CA MET A 34 -4.22 13.70 27.51
C MET A 34 -5.20 14.61 28.28
N LEU A 35 -5.30 15.87 27.92
CA LEU A 35 -6.18 16.84 28.59
C LEU A 35 -7.65 16.42 28.52
N LEU A 36 -8.10 15.96 27.34
CA LEU A 36 -9.48 15.51 27.12
C LEU A 36 -9.84 14.24 27.90
N SER A 37 -8.85 13.34 28.16
CA SER A 37 -9.06 12.03 28.76
C SER A 37 -8.57 11.90 30.20
N SER A 38 -8.01 12.98 30.79
CA SER A 38 -7.45 12.99 32.16
C SER A 38 -8.45 13.48 33.21
N GLY A 39 -8.18 13.16 34.49
CA GLY A 39 -8.96 13.61 35.63
C GLY A 39 -9.99 12.58 36.13
N GLU A 40 -10.64 12.90 37.25
CA GLU A 40 -11.72 12.08 37.81
C GLU A 40 -13.01 12.21 36.99
N GLN A 41 -13.27 13.42 36.48
CA GLN A 41 -14.35 13.71 35.53
C GLN A 41 -13.74 14.25 34.23
N PRO A 42 -13.31 13.35 33.33
CA PRO A 42 -12.69 13.76 32.07
C PRO A 42 -13.72 14.42 31.17
N ILE A 43 -13.27 15.35 30.31
CA ILE A 43 -14.14 16.05 29.32
C ILE A 43 -14.80 15.01 28.41
N ILE A 44 -14.06 13.98 28.01
CA ILE A 44 -14.57 12.84 27.23
C ILE A 44 -14.42 11.57 28.09
N ASP A 45 -15.51 10.84 28.24
CA ASP A 45 -15.54 9.62 29.03
C ASP A 45 -14.44 8.63 28.59
N LYS A 46 -13.78 7.99 29.58
CA LYS A 46 -12.71 7.02 29.36
C LYS A 46 -13.12 5.78 28.59
N SER A 47 -14.44 5.50 28.52
CA SER A 47 -15.00 4.44 27.67
C SER A 47 -15.06 4.84 26.19
N LYS A 48 -15.03 6.13 25.86
CA LYS A 48 -15.06 6.67 24.50
C LYS A 48 -13.68 7.10 24.00
N LEU A 49 -12.89 7.76 24.89
CA LEU A 49 -11.54 8.21 24.60
C LEU A 49 -10.59 7.69 25.70
N PRO A 50 -9.93 6.57 25.49
CA PRO A 50 -9.00 6.01 26.48
C PRO A 50 -7.78 6.91 26.66
N HIS A 51 -7.27 6.99 27.89
CA HIS A 51 -6.04 7.70 28.16
C HIS A 51 -4.86 7.08 27.39
N PRO A 52 -3.90 7.85 26.84
CA PRO A 52 -2.76 7.33 26.08
C PRO A 52 -2.00 6.20 26.75
N GLN A 53 -1.83 6.27 28.09
CA GLN A 53 -1.16 5.19 28.83
C GLN A 53 -1.92 3.86 28.81
N ARG A 54 -3.26 3.87 28.76
CA ARG A 54 -4.06 2.65 28.59
C ARG A 54 -3.87 2.05 27.20
N VAL A 55 -3.79 2.90 26.19
CA VAL A 55 -3.50 2.47 24.81
C VAL A 55 -2.12 1.83 24.74
N LEU A 56 -1.10 2.41 25.39
CA LEU A 56 0.24 1.81 25.46
C LEU A 56 0.23 0.43 26.16
N LYS A 57 -0.51 0.27 27.25
CA LYS A 57 -0.67 -1.04 27.91
C LYS A 57 -1.40 -2.05 27.02
N ALA A 58 -2.39 -1.60 26.23
CA ALA A 58 -3.13 -2.46 25.34
C ALA A 58 -2.26 -3.12 24.25
N PHE A 59 -1.11 -2.54 23.85
CA PHE A 59 -0.14 -3.21 22.98
C PHE A 59 0.42 -4.48 23.61
N GLY A 60 0.72 -4.45 24.93
CA GLY A 60 1.15 -5.63 25.68
C GLY A 60 0.07 -6.71 25.71
N ASP A 61 -1.17 -6.33 26.06
CA ASP A 61 -2.32 -7.25 26.07
C ASP A 61 -2.55 -7.90 24.70
N LEU A 62 -2.46 -7.10 23.61
CA LEU A 62 -2.63 -7.59 22.22
C LEU A 62 -1.51 -8.57 21.85
N TYR A 63 -0.29 -8.32 22.28
CA TYR A 63 0.84 -9.20 22.02
C TYR A 63 0.71 -10.55 22.74
N HIS A 64 0.42 -10.52 24.06
CA HIS A 64 0.39 -11.73 24.90
C HIS A 64 -0.89 -12.55 24.73
N ASP A 65 -2.06 -11.88 24.63
CA ASP A 65 -3.35 -12.56 24.70
C ASP A 65 -3.98 -12.81 23.33
N ASN A 66 -3.60 -12.05 22.29
CA ASN A 66 -4.35 -12.00 21.03
C ASN A 66 -3.52 -12.36 19.78
N GLU A 67 -2.38 -13.01 19.93
CA GLU A 67 -1.52 -13.41 18.80
C GLU A 67 -1.33 -12.27 17.76
N LEU A 68 -1.01 -11.06 18.23
CA LEU A 68 -1.00 -9.84 17.45
C LEU A 68 -0.24 -9.97 16.12
N PHE A 69 0.99 -10.51 16.16
CA PHE A 69 1.82 -10.63 14.95
C PHE A 69 1.20 -11.56 13.91
N LYS A 70 0.63 -12.69 14.33
CA LYS A 70 -0.05 -13.63 13.44
C LYS A 70 -1.21 -12.94 12.71
N ASN A 71 -2.02 -12.17 13.45
CA ASN A 71 -3.13 -11.41 12.87
C ASN A 71 -2.66 -10.30 11.92
N ILE A 72 -1.56 -9.60 12.24
CA ILE A 72 -0.95 -8.61 11.35
C ILE A 72 -0.48 -9.26 10.04
N PHE A 73 0.27 -10.36 10.12
CA PHE A 73 0.79 -11.04 8.94
C PHE A 73 -0.35 -11.62 8.08
N ARG A 74 -1.40 -12.11 8.70
CA ARG A 74 -2.59 -12.57 7.99
C ARG A 74 -3.27 -11.43 7.21
N SER A 75 -3.50 -10.27 7.84
CA SER A 75 -4.05 -9.09 7.15
C SER A 75 -3.15 -8.60 6.03
N ILE A 76 -1.82 -8.62 6.21
CA ILE A 76 -0.86 -8.28 5.16
C ILE A 76 -0.98 -9.26 3.98
N GLY A 77 -1.07 -10.58 4.25
CA GLY A 77 -1.23 -11.59 3.21
C GLY A 77 -2.52 -11.42 2.41
N LEU A 78 -3.65 -11.18 3.09
CA LEU A 78 -4.94 -10.88 2.44
C LEU A 78 -4.87 -9.61 1.60
N ASN A 79 -4.29 -8.55 2.15
CA ASN A 79 -4.14 -7.26 1.47
C ASN A 79 -3.29 -7.41 0.20
N LEU A 80 -2.16 -8.11 0.31
CA LEU A 80 -1.27 -8.37 -0.82
C LEU A 80 -1.97 -9.15 -1.93
N GLY A 81 -2.71 -10.21 -1.58
CA GLY A 81 -3.47 -11.02 -2.54
C GLY A 81 -4.53 -10.22 -3.29
N GLY A 82 -5.31 -9.41 -2.57
CA GLY A 82 -6.29 -8.52 -3.17
C GLY A 82 -5.66 -7.47 -4.09
N TYR A 83 -4.53 -6.90 -3.66
CA TYR A 83 -3.78 -5.92 -4.45
C TYR A 83 -3.24 -6.49 -5.75
N ILE A 84 -2.59 -7.66 -5.70
CA ILE A 84 -2.05 -8.33 -6.89
C ILE A 84 -3.18 -8.61 -7.89
N LYS A 85 -4.29 -9.21 -7.43
CA LYS A 85 -5.46 -9.47 -8.29
C LYS A 85 -6.02 -8.17 -8.89
N ALA A 86 -6.19 -7.11 -8.07
CA ALA A 86 -6.73 -5.83 -8.53
C ALA A 86 -5.87 -5.17 -9.60
N ILE A 87 -4.55 -5.15 -9.41
CA ILE A 87 -3.60 -4.56 -10.38
C ILE A 87 -3.61 -5.37 -11.68
N LEU A 88 -3.54 -6.70 -11.61
CA LEU A 88 -3.55 -7.54 -12.80
C LEU A 88 -4.82 -7.34 -13.63
N TYR A 89 -5.99 -7.45 -13.00
CA TYR A 89 -7.27 -7.26 -13.70
C TYR A 89 -7.47 -5.80 -14.14
N GLY A 90 -7.12 -4.84 -13.29
CA GLY A 90 -7.25 -3.41 -13.58
C GLY A 90 -6.40 -2.98 -14.77
N LEU A 91 -5.14 -3.43 -14.85
CA LEU A 91 -4.27 -3.16 -15.99
C LEU A 91 -4.81 -3.83 -17.26
N PHE A 92 -5.06 -5.14 -17.21
CA PHE A 92 -5.49 -5.89 -18.41
C PHE A 92 -6.80 -5.36 -18.98
N ILE A 93 -7.83 -5.23 -18.14
CA ILE A 93 -9.16 -4.75 -18.56
C ILE A 93 -9.11 -3.26 -18.90
N GLY A 94 -8.37 -2.46 -18.12
CA GLY A 94 -8.22 -1.03 -18.36
C GLY A 94 -7.53 -0.69 -19.67
N PHE A 95 -6.47 -1.42 -20.02
CA PHE A 95 -5.82 -1.29 -21.32
C PHE A 95 -6.73 -1.75 -22.47
N ALA A 96 -7.48 -2.84 -22.29
CA ALA A 96 -8.44 -3.31 -23.27
C ALA A 96 -9.53 -2.26 -23.55
N ILE A 97 -10.15 -1.73 -22.50
CA ILE A 97 -11.20 -0.70 -22.63
C ILE A 97 -10.62 0.63 -23.11
N GLY A 98 -9.49 1.06 -22.59
CA GLY A 98 -8.88 2.35 -22.91
C GLY A 98 -8.36 2.44 -24.35
N LEU A 99 -7.81 1.34 -24.90
CA LEU A 99 -7.20 1.34 -26.22
C LEU A 99 -8.14 0.88 -27.35
N VAL A 100 -9.17 0.07 -27.05
CA VAL A 100 -10.07 -0.48 -28.06
C VAL A 100 -11.37 0.34 -28.10
N PRO A 101 -11.62 1.14 -29.16
CA PRO A 101 -12.78 2.05 -29.25
C PRO A 101 -14.12 1.35 -29.03
N MET A 102 -14.28 0.13 -29.57
CA MET A 102 -15.49 -0.67 -29.40
C MET A 102 -15.76 -1.01 -27.92
N LEU A 103 -14.74 -1.51 -27.22
CA LEU A 103 -14.86 -1.83 -25.78
C LEU A 103 -15.10 -0.58 -24.96
N ARG A 104 -14.45 0.51 -25.31
CA ARG A 104 -14.65 1.80 -24.66
C ARG A 104 -16.09 2.28 -24.80
N GLY A 105 -16.64 2.27 -26.02
CA GLY A 105 -18.03 2.63 -26.28
C GLY A 105 -19.03 1.78 -25.51
N MET A 106 -18.76 0.48 -25.33
CA MET A 106 -19.62 -0.44 -24.61
C MET A 106 -19.55 -0.28 -23.09
N PHE A 107 -18.35 -0.09 -22.52
CA PHE A 107 -18.11 -0.25 -21.10
C PHE A 107 -17.82 1.05 -20.35
N GLN A 108 -17.47 2.16 -21.00
CA GLN A 108 -17.06 3.40 -20.32
C GLN A 108 -18.10 3.87 -19.29
N LYS A 109 -19.38 3.93 -19.67
CA LYS A 109 -20.44 4.37 -18.75
C LYS A 109 -20.63 3.42 -17.56
N LEU A 110 -20.43 2.13 -17.78
CA LEU A 110 -20.49 1.13 -16.70
C LEU A 110 -19.31 1.31 -15.74
N VAL A 111 -18.10 1.52 -16.27
CA VAL A 111 -16.89 1.81 -15.50
C VAL A 111 -17.08 3.05 -14.62
N ASP A 112 -17.67 4.10 -15.20
CA ASP A 112 -17.93 5.35 -14.47
C ASP A 112 -19.01 5.19 -13.37
N ALA A 113 -19.95 4.29 -13.56
CA ALA A 113 -21.05 4.05 -12.62
C ALA A 113 -20.64 3.12 -11.46
N VAL A 114 -19.83 2.10 -11.71
CA VAL A 114 -19.49 1.06 -10.72
C VAL A 114 -18.76 1.64 -9.49
N ARG A 115 -18.00 2.72 -9.64
CA ARG A 115 -17.32 3.39 -8.52
C ARG A 115 -18.27 3.98 -7.46
N PHE A 116 -19.56 4.15 -7.77
CA PHE A 116 -20.57 4.62 -6.82
C PHE A 116 -21.18 3.49 -5.98
N LEU A 117 -20.81 2.22 -6.23
CA LEU A 117 -21.26 1.11 -5.40
C LEU A 117 -20.68 1.22 -3.98
N PRO A 118 -21.55 1.23 -2.94
CA PRO A 118 -21.07 1.17 -1.56
C PRO A 118 -20.52 -0.24 -1.28
N LEU A 119 -19.20 -0.34 -1.14
CA LEU A 119 -18.52 -1.64 -0.98
C LEU A 119 -19.01 -2.44 0.22
N THR A 120 -19.36 -1.76 1.32
CA THR A 120 -19.92 -2.42 2.50
C THR A 120 -21.24 -3.15 2.20
N ALA A 121 -22.03 -2.66 1.24
CA ALA A 121 -23.28 -3.30 0.85
C ALA A 121 -23.07 -4.62 0.07
N VAL A 122 -21.95 -4.74 -0.64
CA VAL A 122 -21.66 -5.95 -1.44
C VAL A 122 -20.87 -7.02 -0.67
N THR A 123 -20.43 -6.76 0.56
CA THR A 123 -19.66 -7.71 1.37
C THR A 123 -20.37 -9.06 1.49
N GLY A 124 -21.70 -9.05 1.74
CA GLY A 124 -22.51 -10.26 1.84
C GLY A 124 -22.55 -11.09 0.56
N LEU A 125 -22.50 -10.44 -0.62
CA LEU A 125 -22.45 -11.14 -1.90
C LEU A 125 -21.11 -11.88 -2.08
N PHE A 126 -20.00 -11.29 -1.67
CA PHE A 126 -18.70 -11.95 -1.72
C PHE A 126 -18.62 -13.17 -0.80
N ILE A 127 -19.23 -13.09 0.38
CA ILE A 127 -19.37 -14.24 1.29
C ILE A 127 -20.23 -15.34 0.64
N LEU A 128 -21.32 -14.97 -0.01
CA LEU A 128 -22.21 -15.90 -0.69
C LEU A 128 -21.51 -16.61 -1.87
N TRP A 129 -20.72 -15.88 -2.65
CA TRP A 129 -20.06 -16.41 -3.86
C TRP A 129 -18.79 -17.19 -3.55
N PHE A 130 -17.99 -16.75 -2.57
CA PHE A 130 -16.64 -17.27 -2.29
C PHE A 130 -16.50 -17.89 -0.89
N GLY A 131 -17.58 -17.93 -0.09
CA GLY A 131 -17.56 -18.43 1.28
C GLY A 131 -16.98 -17.42 2.27
N ILE A 132 -16.63 -17.91 3.47
CA ILE A 132 -16.17 -17.07 4.60
C ILE A 132 -14.63 -17.01 4.72
N TYR A 133 -13.91 -17.77 3.92
CA TYR A 133 -12.45 -17.91 4.01
C TYR A 133 -11.68 -16.79 3.33
N ALA A 134 -10.36 -16.92 3.28
CA ALA A 134 -9.45 -15.93 2.71
C ALA A 134 -9.82 -15.50 1.28
N GLU A 135 -10.33 -16.43 0.45
CA GLU A 135 -10.67 -16.16 -0.95
C GLU A 135 -11.77 -15.10 -1.08
N ALA A 136 -12.82 -15.13 -0.23
CA ALA A 136 -13.86 -14.10 -0.22
C ALA A 136 -13.28 -12.72 0.11
N LYS A 137 -12.41 -12.65 1.12
CA LYS A 137 -11.77 -11.40 1.57
C LYS A 137 -10.82 -10.84 0.50
N ILE A 138 -10.02 -11.70 -0.13
CA ILE A 138 -9.10 -11.33 -1.22
C ILE A 138 -9.89 -10.82 -2.43
N ASN A 139 -10.95 -11.49 -2.86
CA ASN A 139 -11.76 -11.08 -4.01
C ASN A 139 -12.56 -9.80 -3.71
N PHE A 140 -13.09 -9.65 -2.50
CA PHE A 140 -13.73 -8.42 -2.06
C PHE A 140 -12.76 -7.22 -2.13
N LEU A 141 -11.56 -7.37 -1.57
CA LEU A 141 -10.54 -6.33 -1.62
C LEU A 141 -10.10 -6.05 -3.06
N ALA A 142 -9.88 -7.10 -3.86
CA ALA A 142 -9.53 -6.97 -5.27
C ALA A 142 -10.59 -6.19 -6.05
N PHE A 143 -11.85 -6.49 -5.84
CA PHE A 143 -12.96 -5.76 -6.46
C PHE A 143 -13.00 -4.30 -5.99
N GLY A 144 -12.85 -4.07 -4.67
CA GLY A 144 -12.85 -2.73 -4.10
C GLY A 144 -11.76 -1.82 -4.67
N ILE A 145 -10.56 -2.34 -4.88
CA ILE A 145 -9.47 -1.59 -5.51
C ILE A 145 -9.70 -1.46 -7.03
N PHE A 146 -10.15 -2.54 -7.67
CA PHE A 146 -10.39 -2.61 -9.11
C PHE A 146 -11.34 -1.53 -9.60
N ILE A 147 -12.47 -1.30 -8.94
CA ILE A 147 -13.47 -0.30 -9.34
C ILE A 147 -12.94 1.14 -9.34
N TYR A 148 -11.93 1.43 -8.51
CA TYR A 148 -11.25 2.74 -8.50
C TYR A 148 -10.04 2.77 -9.45
N LEU A 149 -9.32 1.67 -9.58
CA LEU A 149 -8.14 1.59 -10.44
C LEU A 149 -8.51 1.61 -11.93
N LEU A 150 -9.60 0.94 -12.31
CA LEU A 150 -10.01 0.80 -13.70
C LEU A 150 -10.22 2.13 -14.44
N PRO A 151 -11.03 3.09 -13.92
CA PRO A 151 -11.18 4.40 -14.56
C PRO A 151 -9.87 5.20 -14.58
N VAL A 152 -9.02 5.03 -13.55
CA VAL A 152 -7.72 5.70 -13.50
C VAL A 152 -6.79 5.16 -14.61
N VAL A 153 -6.77 3.85 -14.87
CA VAL A 153 -6.00 3.28 -15.99
C VAL A 153 -6.43 3.90 -17.33
N ILE A 154 -7.73 3.98 -17.58
CA ILE A 154 -8.28 4.57 -18.80
C ILE A 154 -7.87 6.05 -18.90
N GLN A 155 -7.99 6.80 -17.81
CA GLN A 155 -7.58 8.20 -17.78
C GLN A 155 -6.08 8.36 -18.06
N ARG A 156 -5.21 7.51 -17.51
CA ARG A 156 -3.76 7.57 -17.78
C ARG A 156 -3.41 7.24 -19.22
N ILE A 157 -4.22 6.42 -19.90
CA ILE A 157 -4.10 6.17 -21.34
C ILE A 157 -4.44 7.44 -22.15
N ASP A 158 -5.50 8.15 -21.77
CA ASP A 158 -5.92 9.40 -22.43
C ASP A 158 -4.92 10.55 -22.22
N GLU A 159 -4.16 10.53 -21.12
CA GLU A 159 -3.13 11.52 -20.83
C GLU A 159 -1.80 11.29 -21.57
N VAL A 160 -1.70 10.25 -22.39
CA VAL A 160 -0.48 10.02 -23.20
C VAL A 160 -0.43 11.07 -24.33
N ASP A 161 0.68 11.79 -24.39
CA ASP A 161 0.86 12.89 -25.34
C ASP A 161 0.89 12.38 -26.80
N ASP A 162 0.07 12.99 -27.64
CA ASP A 162 -0.03 12.71 -29.07
C ASP A 162 1.30 12.86 -29.82
N VAL A 163 2.22 13.68 -29.32
CA VAL A 163 3.55 13.86 -29.93
C VAL A 163 4.30 12.53 -29.96
N TYR A 164 4.27 11.75 -28.87
CA TYR A 164 4.92 10.44 -28.83
C TYR A 164 4.24 9.45 -29.80
N LEU A 165 2.90 9.47 -29.88
CA LEU A 165 2.15 8.59 -30.77
C LEU A 165 2.45 8.89 -32.23
N LYS A 166 2.41 10.17 -32.62
CA LYS A 166 2.74 10.62 -33.97
C LYS A 166 4.19 10.29 -34.36
N THR A 167 5.13 10.45 -33.40
CA THR A 167 6.53 10.13 -33.64
C THR A 167 6.73 8.65 -33.97
N VAL A 168 6.17 7.72 -33.20
CA VAL A 168 6.34 6.29 -33.48
C VAL A 168 5.58 5.85 -34.72
N GLN A 169 4.44 6.50 -35.01
CA GLN A 169 3.68 6.25 -36.27
C GLN A 169 4.45 6.68 -37.53
N THR A 170 5.14 7.83 -37.50
CA THR A 170 5.99 8.27 -38.61
C THR A 170 7.18 7.33 -38.86
N LEU A 171 7.63 6.62 -37.80
CA LEU A 171 8.65 5.57 -37.89
C LEU A 171 8.09 4.21 -38.35
N GLY A 172 6.79 4.12 -38.66
CA GLY A 172 6.15 2.89 -39.15
C GLY A 172 5.88 1.84 -38.06
N ALA A 173 5.77 2.24 -36.78
CA ALA A 173 5.49 1.32 -35.70
C ALA A 173 4.09 0.68 -35.82
N SER A 174 4.02 -0.63 -35.61
CA SER A 174 2.75 -1.36 -35.51
C SER A 174 1.99 -1.00 -34.23
N TYR A 175 0.68 -1.31 -34.20
CA TYR A 175 -0.13 -1.10 -32.97
C TYR A 175 0.49 -1.73 -31.72
N TRP A 176 0.99 -2.95 -31.80
CA TRP A 176 1.63 -3.62 -30.69
C TRP A 176 2.95 -2.96 -30.25
N GLN A 177 3.74 -2.50 -31.21
CA GLN A 177 4.95 -1.72 -30.92
C GLN A 177 4.58 -0.40 -30.23
N THR A 178 3.58 0.31 -30.70
CA THR A 178 3.09 1.55 -30.06
C THR A 178 2.62 1.31 -28.63
N ILE A 179 1.87 0.22 -28.38
CA ILE A 179 1.47 -0.15 -27.02
C ILE A 179 2.69 -0.39 -26.13
N LYS A 180 3.63 -1.22 -26.58
CA LYS A 180 4.79 -1.62 -25.81
C LYS A 180 5.79 -0.49 -25.55
N THR A 181 5.98 0.42 -26.51
CA THR A 181 7.01 1.47 -26.46
C THR A 181 6.51 2.79 -25.93
N VAL A 182 5.23 3.11 -26.09
CA VAL A 182 4.64 4.41 -25.69
C VAL A 182 3.62 4.23 -24.58
N TYR A 183 2.52 3.52 -24.84
CA TYR A 183 1.43 3.44 -23.85
C TYR A 183 1.86 2.75 -22.55
N TRP A 184 2.43 1.56 -22.65
CA TRP A 184 2.79 0.77 -21.46
C TRP A 184 3.74 1.52 -20.52
N PRO A 185 4.92 2.01 -20.93
CA PRO A 185 5.83 2.70 -20.01
C PRO A 185 5.25 4.02 -19.49
N SER A 186 4.53 4.78 -20.32
CA SER A 186 3.93 6.06 -19.91
C SER A 186 2.82 5.87 -18.88
N VAL A 187 1.91 4.93 -19.13
CA VAL A 187 0.76 4.64 -18.26
C VAL A 187 1.21 4.02 -16.96
N VAL A 188 2.01 2.94 -17.00
CA VAL A 188 2.44 2.22 -15.79
C VAL A 188 3.27 3.10 -14.86
N SER A 189 4.12 3.98 -15.42
CA SER A 189 4.90 4.90 -14.59
C SER A 189 4.03 5.92 -13.84
N ARG A 190 2.94 6.40 -14.42
CA ARG A 190 2.00 7.32 -13.75
C ARG A 190 1.10 6.56 -12.76
N LEU A 191 0.64 5.37 -13.16
CA LEU A 191 -0.19 4.51 -12.30
C LEU A 191 0.50 4.09 -11.00
N SER A 192 1.83 4.04 -10.95
CA SER A 192 2.52 3.70 -9.71
C SER A 192 2.19 4.67 -8.57
N ASP A 193 1.97 5.96 -8.88
CA ASP A 193 1.54 6.97 -7.91
C ASP A 193 0.08 6.75 -7.48
N ASP A 194 -0.79 6.41 -8.43
CA ASP A 194 -2.20 6.14 -8.16
C ASP A 194 -2.37 4.87 -7.33
N ILE A 195 -1.65 3.79 -7.67
CA ILE A 195 -1.61 2.54 -6.91
C ILE A 195 -1.16 2.81 -5.46
N ARG A 196 -0.15 3.63 -5.26
CA ARG A 196 0.32 4.03 -3.93
C ARG A 196 -0.79 4.71 -3.11
N ILE A 197 -1.56 5.61 -3.71
CA ILE A 197 -2.69 6.28 -3.03
C ILE A 197 -3.78 5.26 -2.66
N LEU A 198 -4.10 4.33 -3.56
CA LEU A 198 -5.09 3.28 -3.31
C LEU A 198 -4.70 2.32 -2.17
N THR A 199 -3.41 2.25 -1.81
CA THR A 199 -2.93 1.46 -0.68
C THR A 199 -3.57 1.87 0.65
N ALA A 200 -3.77 3.18 0.87
CA ALA A 200 -4.44 3.66 2.08
C ALA A 200 -5.91 3.18 2.14
N ILE A 201 -6.58 3.15 1.00
CA ILE A 201 -7.97 2.69 0.89
C ILE A 201 -8.06 1.17 1.11
N SER A 202 -7.05 0.41 0.69
CA SER A 202 -7.05 -1.05 0.82
C SER A 202 -7.14 -1.52 2.28
N TRP A 203 -6.50 -0.81 3.21
CA TRP A 203 -6.59 -1.11 4.64
C TRP A 203 -8.02 -0.94 5.17
N THR A 204 -8.77 0.05 4.68
CA THR A 204 -10.18 0.21 5.05
C THR A 204 -11.00 -1.00 4.58
N TYR A 205 -10.78 -1.46 3.36
CA TYR A 205 -11.56 -2.58 2.81
C TYR A 205 -11.21 -3.92 3.45
N ILE A 206 -9.93 -4.18 3.74
CA ILE A 206 -9.55 -5.43 4.40
C ILE A 206 -10.12 -5.51 5.82
N ILE A 207 -10.12 -4.40 6.57
CA ILE A 207 -10.72 -4.37 7.89
C ILE A 207 -12.22 -4.69 7.81
N VAL A 208 -12.97 -4.10 6.86
CA VAL A 208 -14.38 -4.42 6.63
C VAL A 208 -14.59 -5.90 6.29
N ALA A 209 -13.74 -6.46 5.43
CA ALA A 209 -13.83 -7.88 5.07
C ALA A 209 -13.53 -8.82 6.25
N GLU A 210 -12.57 -8.46 7.11
CA GLU A 210 -12.18 -9.24 8.28
C GLU A 210 -13.21 -9.16 9.42
N THR A 211 -13.93 -8.04 9.57
CA THR A 211 -15.00 -7.91 10.57
C THR A 211 -16.23 -8.74 10.22
N SER A 212 -16.40 -9.08 8.95
CA SER A 212 -17.59 -9.84 8.48
C SER A 212 -17.51 -11.35 8.74
N ALA A 213 -16.31 -11.89 9.01
CA ALA A 213 -16.10 -13.30 9.30
C ALA A 213 -14.91 -13.45 10.28
N ASP A 214 -15.15 -14.04 11.43
CA ASP A 214 -14.17 -14.24 12.50
C ASP A 214 -13.15 -15.35 12.13
N GLN A 215 -12.28 -15.05 11.18
CA GLN A 215 -11.23 -15.93 10.66
C GLN A 215 -9.83 -15.38 10.93
N GLY A 216 -9.70 -14.50 11.92
CA GLY A 216 -8.44 -13.80 12.25
C GLY A 216 -8.17 -12.58 11.35
N GLY A 217 -7.08 -11.89 11.65
CA GLY A 217 -6.69 -10.62 11.08
C GLY A 217 -6.92 -9.45 12.03
N VAL A 218 -6.36 -8.28 11.68
CA VAL A 218 -6.45 -7.07 12.52
C VAL A 218 -7.90 -6.59 12.65
N GLY A 219 -8.72 -6.73 11.60
CA GLY A 219 -10.13 -6.38 11.62
C GLY A 219 -10.95 -7.25 12.57
N SER A 220 -10.67 -8.55 12.66
CA SER A 220 -11.34 -9.41 13.63
C SER A 220 -10.93 -9.09 15.07
N LEU A 221 -9.67 -8.67 15.32
CA LEU A 221 -9.26 -8.17 16.63
C LEU A 221 -9.98 -6.87 17.00
N ILE A 222 -10.18 -5.95 16.03
CA ILE A 222 -10.98 -4.73 16.24
C ILE A 222 -12.42 -5.11 16.59
N TYR A 223 -13.02 -6.02 15.86
CA TYR A 223 -14.38 -6.48 16.10
C TYR A 223 -14.55 -7.12 17.48
N ALA A 224 -13.61 -8.00 17.86
CA ALA A 224 -13.59 -8.61 19.19
C ALA A 224 -13.45 -7.56 20.30
N ALA A 225 -12.56 -6.57 20.12
CA ALA A 225 -12.37 -5.47 21.06
C ALA A 225 -13.63 -4.58 21.16
N GLN A 226 -14.34 -4.35 20.07
CA GLN A 226 -15.64 -3.64 20.07
C GLN A 226 -16.69 -4.38 20.90
N ARG A 227 -16.83 -5.69 20.70
CA ARG A 227 -17.80 -6.52 21.46
C ARG A 227 -17.51 -6.54 22.95
N LEU A 228 -16.23 -6.47 23.34
CA LEU A 228 -15.79 -6.45 24.74
C LEU A 228 -15.69 -5.03 25.32
N ASN A 229 -16.08 -4.01 24.55
CA ASN A 229 -15.96 -2.59 24.93
C ASN A 229 -14.51 -2.17 25.33
N ARG A 230 -13.49 -2.84 24.74
CA ARG A 230 -12.06 -2.54 24.96
C ARG A 230 -11.57 -1.51 23.94
N VAL A 231 -12.05 -0.26 24.13
CA VAL A 231 -11.70 0.86 23.23
C VAL A 231 -10.20 1.14 23.21
N ASP A 232 -9.50 0.88 24.30
CA ASP A 232 -8.03 0.95 24.40
C ASP A 232 -7.33 0.03 23.39
N LYS A 233 -7.81 -1.22 23.20
CA LYS A 233 -7.29 -2.15 22.19
C LYS A 233 -7.60 -1.67 20.77
N ILE A 234 -8.78 -1.07 20.54
CA ILE A 234 -9.14 -0.51 19.22
C ILE A 234 -8.16 0.59 18.84
N PHE A 235 -7.90 1.55 19.75
CA PHE A 235 -6.92 2.62 19.47
C PHE A 235 -5.51 2.08 19.22
N ALA A 236 -5.06 1.07 19.98
CA ALA A 236 -3.78 0.43 19.75
C ALA A 236 -3.69 -0.21 18.36
N LEU A 237 -4.74 -0.92 17.92
CA LEU A 237 -4.82 -1.53 16.58
C LEU A 237 -4.84 -0.48 15.47
N LEU A 238 -5.54 0.65 15.65
CA LEU A 238 -5.52 1.76 14.70
C LEU A 238 -4.11 2.36 14.55
N VAL A 239 -3.37 2.52 15.67
CA VAL A 239 -1.97 2.98 15.62
C VAL A 239 -1.09 1.99 14.87
N ILE A 240 -1.30 0.67 15.06
CA ILE A 240 -0.58 -0.37 14.32
C ILE A 240 -0.86 -0.26 12.81
N ILE A 241 -2.13 -0.13 12.41
CA ILE A 241 -2.52 0.01 11.00
C ILE A 241 -1.87 1.26 10.38
N MET A 242 -1.90 2.40 11.09
CA MET A 242 -1.21 3.61 10.64
C MET A 242 0.30 3.37 10.47
N GLY A 243 0.93 2.69 11.40
CA GLY A 243 2.36 2.33 11.32
C GLY A 243 2.67 1.46 10.09
N ILE A 244 1.86 0.42 9.85
CA ILE A 244 2.00 -0.45 8.69
C ILE A 244 1.78 0.36 7.40
N GLY A 245 0.78 1.23 7.35
CA GLY A 245 0.50 2.11 6.21
C GLY A 245 1.68 3.02 5.87
N VAL A 246 2.33 3.62 6.89
CA VAL A 246 3.53 4.45 6.70
C VAL A 246 4.69 3.63 6.15
N ILE A 247 4.93 2.42 6.68
CA ILE A 247 5.98 1.53 6.19
C ILE A 247 5.70 1.15 4.73
N GLN A 248 4.48 0.75 4.42
CA GLN A 248 4.04 0.39 3.08
C GLN A 248 4.21 1.54 2.08
N ASP A 249 3.86 2.77 2.47
CA ASP A 249 4.06 3.98 1.66
C ASP A 249 5.55 4.21 1.34
N ARG A 250 6.44 3.98 2.30
CA ARG A 250 7.90 4.06 2.08
C ARG A 250 8.41 2.99 1.14
N VAL A 251 7.92 1.77 1.26
CA VAL A 251 8.25 0.67 0.36
C VAL A 251 7.79 0.98 -1.07
N PHE A 252 6.56 1.48 -1.26
CA PHE A 252 6.09 1.89 -2.59
C PHE A 252 6.92 3.02 -3.19
N THR A 253 7.29 4.01 -2.38
CA THR A 253 8.14 5.11 -2.86
C THR A 253 9.54 4.63 -3.28
N TYR A 254 10.12 3.69 -2.52
CA TYR A 254 11.37 3.03 -2.89
C TYR A 254 11.25 2.26 -4.20
N LEU A 255 10.18 1.46 -4.36
CA LEU A 255 9.92 0.71 -5.59
C LEU A 255 9.70 1.64 -6.78
N ASP A 256 8.95 2.74 -6.60
CA ASP A 256 8.73 3.73 -7.67
C ASP A 256 10.05 4.34 -8.15
N ARG A 257 10.95 4.72 -7.24
CA ARG A 257 12.30 5.21 -7.60
C ARG A 257 13.14 4.16 -8.30
N LYS A 258 13.01 2.91 -7.92
CA LYS A 258 13.78 1.81 -8.49
C LYS A 258 13.29 1.39 -9.88
N PHE A 259 11.97 1.38 -10.10
CA PHE A 259 11.37 1.01 -11.38
C PHE A 259 11.32 2.16 -12.39
N PHE A 260 11.15 3.40 -11.90
CA PHE A 260 10.98 4.59 -12.73
C PHE A 260 11.98 5.69 -12.37
N PRO A 261 13.30 5.43 -12.46
CA PRO A 261 14.33 6.40 -12.07
C PRO A 261 14.25 7.71 -12.85
N PHE A 262 13.72 7.68 -14.09
CA PHE A 262 13.55 8.87 -14.92
C PHE A 262 12.54 9.89 -14.37
N LYS A 263 11.70 9.52 -13.40
CA LYS A 263 10.78 10.45 -12.72
C LYS A 263 11.49 11.34 -11.67
N TYR A 264 12.73 11.02 -11.34
CA TYR A 264 13.42 11.56 -10.18
C TYR A 264 14.74 12.24 -10.58
N GLN A 265 15.10 13.31 -9.87
CA GLN A 265 16.41 13.96 -9.97
C GLN A 265 16.94 14.30 -8.58
N LEU A 266 18.26 14.36 -8.43
CA LEU A 266 18.88 14.84 -7.21
C LEU A 266 18.52 16.32 -6.99
N LYS A 267 18.24 16.68 -5.74
CA LYS A 267 17.80 18.02 -5.37
C LYS A 267 18.79 19.13 -5.76
N ASP A 268 20.08 18.80 -5.83
CA ASP A 268 21.15 19.74 -6.17
C ASP A 268 21.19 20.08 -7.67
N ASN A 269 20.52 19.27 -8.52
CA ASN A 269 20.43 19.46 -9.98
C ASN A 269 19.01 19.91 -10.41
N TYR A 270 18.29 20.62 -9.51
CA TYR A 270 16.94 21.05 -9.78
C TYR A 270 16.90 22.06 -10.95
N ASN A 271 16.26 21.64 -12.03
CA ASN A 271 16.00 22.48 -13.19
C ASN A 271 14.50 22.86 -13.20
N PRO A 272 14.14 24.14 -12.97
CA PRO A 272 12.73 24.55 -12.79
C PRO A 272 11.84 24.32 -14.02
N GLY A 273 12.45 24.05 -15.19
CA GLY A 273 11.71 23.73 -16.43
C GLY A 273 11.28 22.27 -16.56
N ILE A 274 11.71 21.36 -15.67
CA ILE A 274 11.40 19.94 -15.77
C ILE A 274 10.65 19.51 -14.51
N GLN A 275 9.43 18.97 -14.68
CA GLN A 275 8.58 18.47 -13.56
C GLN A 275 9.07 17.12 -13.03
N LEU A 276 10.31 17.04 -12.54
CA LEU A 276 10.85 15.84 -11.92
C LEU A 276 10.74 15.91 -10.39
N LYS A 277 10.49 14.77 -9.76
CA LYS A 277 10.44 14.64 -8.30
C LYS A 277 11.85 14.75 -7.72
N SER A 278 12.05 15.63 -6.72
CA SER A 278 13.35 15.79 -6.06
C SER A 278 13.60 14.68 -5.03
N VAL A 279 14.81 14.12 -5.00
CA VAL A 279 15.27 13.13 -4.01
C VAL A 279 16.21 13.82 -3.02
N SER A 280 15.95 13.66 -1.73
CA SER A 280 16.79 14.17 -0.65
C SER A 280 17.82 13.14 -0.21
N LEU A 281 18.87 13.55 0.51
CA LEU A 281 19.84 12.63 1.13
C LEU A 281 19.17 11.65 2.10
N ILE A 282 18.11 12.09 2.81
CA ILE A 282 17.34 11.21 3.71
C ILE A 282 16.66 10.12 2.91
N ASP A 283 16.11 10.43 1.74
CA ASP A 283 15.47 9.42 0.89
C ASP A 283 16.47 8.37 0.41
N ILE A 284 17.70 8.78 0.07
CA ILE A 284 18.77 7.86 -0.33
C ILE A 284 19.15 6.92 0.83
N VAL A 285 19.27 7.44 2.05
CA VAL A 285 19.56 6.63 3.23
C VAL A 285 18.41 5.65 3.52
N VAL A 286 17.17 6.12 3.43
CA VAL A 286 15.99 5.26 3.61
C VAL A 286 15.93 4.17 2.55
N ASP A 287 16.21 4.49 1.28
CA ASP A 287 16.26 3.51 0.20
C ASP A 287 17.35 2.45 0.42
N PHE A 288 18.50 2.86 0.92
CA PHE A 288 19.59 1.93 1.26
C PHE A 288 19.17 0.98 2.39
N ILE A 289 18.53 1.49 3.44
CA ILE A 289 17.99 0.68 4.55
C ILE A 289 16.94 -0.29 4.04
N ILE A 290 15.98 0.17 3.24
CA ILE A 290 14.94 -0.69 2.66
C ILE A 290 15.55 -1.78 1.78
N ASN A 291 16.56 -1.45 0.99
CA ASN A 291 17.26 -2.44 0.16
C ASN A 291 17.95 -3.53 1.00
N ILE A 292 18.64 -3.16 2.07
CA ILE A 292 19.25 -4.13 3.01
C ILE A 292 18.16 -4.99 3.65
N MET A 293 17.10 -4.38 4.16
CA MET A 293 15.98 -5.10 4.76
C MET A 293 15.32 -6.07 3.76
N THR A 294 15.20 -5.69 2.49
CA THR A 294 14.66 -6.56 1.44
C THR A 294 15.51 -7.82 1.26
N TRP A 295 16.85 -7.68 1.26
CA TRP A 295 17.74 -8.83 1.15
C TRP A 295 17.69 -9.73 2.40
N ILE A 296 17.61 -9.14 3.59
CA ILE A 296 17.45 -9.88 4.85
C ILE A 296 16.12 -10.65 4.84
N LEU A 297 15.01 -10.00 4.48
CA LEU A 297 13.70 -10.64 4.40
C LEU A 297 13.65 -11.75 3.35
N LEU A 298 14.29 -11.55 2.19
CA LEU A 298 14.43 -12.60 1.18
C LEU A 298 15.24 -13.79 1.72
N GLY A 299 16.35 -13.55 2.42
CA GLY A 299 17.15 -14.59 3.05
C GLY A 299 16.33 -15.38 4.08
N ILE A 300 15.62 -14.69 4.97
CA ILE A 300 14.72 -15.32 5.95
C ILE A 300 13.63 -16.13 5.24
N TYR A 301 12.99 -15.56 4.22
CA TYR A 301 11.93 -16.24 3.48
C TYR A 301 12.46 -17.55 2.82
N VAL A 302 13.63 -17.50 2.18
CA VAL A 302 14.24 -18.68 1.56
C VAL A 302 14.56 -19.75 2.61
N LEU A 303 15.10 -19.36 3.79
CA LEU A 303 15.36 -20.28 4.89
C LEU A 303 14.06 -20.92 5.40
N LEU A 304 13.00 -20.14 5.58
CA LEU A 304 11.70 -20.66 6.02
C LEU A 304 11.06 -21.54 4.94
N LEU A 305 11.22 -21.22 3.66
CA LEU A 305 10.77 -22.05 2.56
C LEU A 305 11.50 -23.39 2.52
N ILE A 306 12.82 -23.39 2.74
CA ILE A 306 13.61 -24.64 2.85
C ILE A 306 13.11 -25.48 4.02
N ASN A 307 12.76 -24.86 5.16
CA ASN A 307 12.21 -25.56 6.31
C ASN A 307 10.85 -26.23 6.03
N GLU A 308 10.06 -25.75 5.07
CA GLU A 308 8.80 -26.42 4.67
C GLU A 308 9.07 -27.76 3.96
N PHE A 309 10.14 -27.83 3.16
CA PHE A 309 10.53 -29.05 2.44
C PHE A 309 11.44 -29.97 3.28
N PHE A 310 12.31 -29.38 4.09
CA PHE A 310 13.26 -30.07 4.95
C PHE A 310 13.12 -29.55 6.38
N PRO A 311 12.23 -30.11 7.20
CA PRO A 311 11.89 -29.56 8.52
C PRO A 311 13.04 -29.69 9.53
N PHE A 312 13.95 -28.71 9.54
CA PHE A 312 15.06 -28.62 10.49
C PHE A 312 14.67 -27.91 11.80
N MET A 313 13.51 -27.23 11.85
CA MET A 313 12.97 -26.56 13.05
C MET A 313 11.99 -27.45 13.84
N GLY A 314 12.27 -28.73 13.97
CA GLY A 314 11.42 -29.62 14.80
C GLY A 314 9.99 -29.81 14.30
N GLY A 315 9.74 -29.69 13.00
CA GLY A 315 8.41 -29.86 12.39
C GLY A 315 7.51 -28.61 12.44
N VAL A 316 7.98 -27.51 13.02
CA VAL A 316 7.26 -26.24 13.00
C VAL A 316 7.35 -25.63 11.61
N LYS A 317 6.21 -25.19 11.07
CA LYS A 317 6.08 -24.48 9.78
C LYS A 317 5.72 -23.02 10.00
N PRO A 318 6.69 -22.12 10.20
CA PRO A 318 6.41 -20.75 10.60
C PRO A 318 5.63 -19.95 9.56
N LEU A 319 5.85 -20.16 8.26
CA LEU A 319 5.12 -19.47 7.20
C LEU A 319 3.64 -19.87 7.20
N GLU A 320 3.34 -21.15 7.30
CA GLU A 320 1.97 -21.66 7.39
C GLU A 320 1.27 -21.14 8.66
N TYR A 321 1.99 -21.14 9.80
CA TYR A 321 1.48 -20.60 11.07
C TYR A 321 1.12 -19.11 10.99
N MET A 322 1.97 -18.29 10.34
CA MET A 322 1.80 -16.83 10.27
C MET A 322 0.77 -16.40 9.23
N PHE A 323 0.76 -17.05 8.06
CA PHE A 323 -0.04 -16.62 6.92
C PHE A 323 -1.27 -17.50 6.64
N GLY A 324 -1.28 -18.74 7.14
CA GLY A 324 -2.39 -19.68 6.95
C GLY A 324 -2.85 -19.77 5.49
N ASP A 325 -4.13 -19.59 5.25
CA ASP A 325 -4.77 -19.69 3.92
C ASP A 325 -4.23 -18.66 2.90
N THR A 326 -3.46 -17.65 3.37
CA THR A 326 -2.89 -16.60 2.51
C THR A 326 -1.45 -16.89 2.08
N LEU A 327 -0.90 -18.05 2.41
CA LEU A 327 0.49 -18.41 2.14
C LEU A 327 0.86 -18.29 0.66
N TRP A 328 -0.03 -18.66 -0.25
CA TRP A 328 0.19 -18.56 -1.69
C TRP A 328 0.41 -17.11 -2.16
N THR A 329 -0.22 -16.11 -1.52
CA THR A 329 -0.03 -14.69 -1.86
C THR A 329 1.37 -14.23 -1.50
N VAL A 330 1.89 -14.74 -0.38
CA VAL A 330 3.24 -14.47 0.10
C VAL A 330 4.27 -15.11 -0.82
N HIS A 331 4.08 -16.38 -1.20
CA HIS A 331 4.94 -17.04 -2.19
C HIS A 331 4.97 -16.30 -3.52
N THR A 332 3.81 -15.84 -4.01
CA THR A 332 3.73 -15.05 -5.25
C THR A 332 4.51 -13.73 -5.13
N ALA A 333 4.33 -13.00 -4.03
CA ALA A 333 5.00 -11.72 -3.83
C ALA A 333 6.52 -11.88 -3.72
N PHE A 334 6.99 -12.80 -2.87
CA PHE A 334 8.43 -13.06 -2.73
C PHE A 334 9.05 -13.65 -4.01
N GLY A 335 8.29 -14.47 -4.75
CA GLY A 335 8.71 -14.97 -6.08
C GLY A 335 8.93 -13.84 -7.09
N ILE A 336 8.04 -12.87 -7.14
CA ILE A 336 8.17 -11.67 -8.00
C ILE A 336 9.39 -10.85 -7.59
N ILE A 337 9.60 -10.61 -6.29
CA ILE A 337 10.74 -9.86 -5.78
C ILE A 337 12.05 -10.58 -6.11
N LEU A 338 12.11 -11.87 -5.90
CA LEU A 338 13.29 -12.70 -6.16
C LEU A 338 13.65 -12.72 -7.66
N LEU A 339 12.65 -12.92 -8.51
CA LEU A 339 12.81 -12.86 -9.97
C LEU A 339 13.36 -11.51 -10.41
N TYR A 340 12.80 -10.45 -9.89
CA TYR A 340 13.27 -9.09 -10.19
C TYR A 340 14.73 -8.87 -9.76
N GLN A 341 15.13 -9.31 -8.57
CA GLN A 341 16.51 -9.18 -8.10
C GLN A 341 17.47 -10.00 -8.95
N ILE A 342 17.09 -11.21 -9.37
CA ILE A 342 17.88 -12.04 -10.28
C ILE A 342 18.08 -11.34 -11.62
N ILE A 343 17.02 -10.78 -12.22
CA ILE A 343 17.10 -10.04 -13.49
C ILE A 343 18.03 -8.82 -13.35
N GLN A 344 17.95 -8.09 -12.23
CA GLN A 344 18.85 -6.96 -11.99
C GLN A 344 20.32 -7.38 -11.86
N LEU A 345 20.59 -8.46 -11.14
CA LEU A 345 21.95 -9.01 -11.03
C LEU A 345 22.46 -9.46 -12.39
N TYR A 346 21.65 -10.18 -13.16
CA TYR A 346 22.00 -10.59 -14.52
C TYR A 346 22.35 -9.38 -15.41
N ASN A 347 21.51 -8.37 -15.44
CA ASN A 347 21.76 -7.15 -16.24
C ASN A 347 23.03 -6.42 -15.80
N LYS A 348 23.32 -6.38 -14.50
CA LYS A 348 24.52 -5.74 -13.96
C LYS A 348 25.81 -6.45 -14.35
N TYR A 349 25.82 -7.81 -14.29
CA TYR A 349 27.05 -8.57 -14.50
C TYR A 349 27.27 -9.02 -15.95
N PHE A 350 26.23 -9.22 -16.73
CA PHE A 350 26.34 -9.74 -18.10
C PHE A 350 26.13 -8.68 -19.18
N ARG A 351 25.23 -7.70 -18.98
CA ARG A 351 24.94 -6.68 -20.00
C ARG A 351 25.89 -5.47 -19.95
N SER A 352 26.68 -5.31 -18.89
CA SER A 352 27.73 -4.28 -18.81
C SER A 352 29.03 -4.67 -19.54
N LYS A 353 29.07 -5.87 -20.14
CA LYS A 353 30.25 -6.39 -20.89
C LYS A 353 30.04 -6.43 -22.41
N THR A 354 28.85 -6.06 -22.90
CA THR A 354 28.51 -5.79 -24.30
C THR A 354 28.24 -4.30 -24.50
#